data_8ff391fcd7cc3f8e21107f54286777e2
#
_entry.id   8ff391fcd7cc3f8e21107f54286777e2
#
_cell.length_a   1.000
_cell.length_b   1.000
_cell.length_c   1.000
_cell.angle_alpha   90.00
_cell.angle_beta   90.00
_cell.angle_gamma   90.00
#
_symmetry.space_group_name_H-M   'P 1'
#
loop_
_entity.id
_entity.type
_entity.pdbx_description
1 polymer ?
#
loop_
_entity_poly.entity_id
_entity_poly.type
_entity_poly.pdbx_seq_one_letter_code
_entity_poly.pdbx_strand_id
1 'polypeptide(L)'
;MAGPLQNPFMFKSSAAGGGGFYTHQIASSLRNSNAQDGTLKITAGTPTSSTTFTYSWWFKKYNIASTSTQASNVFCAGTGGGTYVFFPFQSSGGQFSGNFTGGNFGDSRLTTDMLFRDPSAWYHIVLRFDSTQASSSNRVRMYVNGVEPSYSSASVQTDIAQDETISFMNQSGVVQSWGGISGVGTGQEGCDVQMAEIVFNDGQSYGPDSYGETKNGVWIPKDPSGLTFGDNGYYLKMLAGAIGTDSSGNGNDFTVANFAAHDVMLDSPTFNSSSNGGNFCTWNPLRVNQQTQTFAEGNTQFSSTQTSTNPAVTGTFGVTSGKWYWEINMINY
;
A
#
# COMPACT_ATOMS: atom_id res chain seq x y z
N MET A 1 12.41 -15.65 7.58
CA MET A 1 12.94 -15.76 6.20
C MET A 1 11.89 -15.15 5.30
N ALA A 2 12.21 -14.05 4.60
CA ALA A 2 11.30 -13.49 3.60
C ALA A 2 11.03 -14.57 2.54
N GLY A 3 9.76 -14.82 2.23
CA GLY A 3 9.39 -15.71 1.15
C GLY A 3 9.96 -15.24 -0.20
N PRO A 4 10.06 -16.12 -1.19
CA PRO A 4 10.62 -15.78 -2.48
C PRO A 4 9.86 -14.63 -3.13
N LEU A 5 10.60 -13.73 -3.75
CA LEU A 5 10.10 -12.60 -4.53
C LEU A 5 9.07 -13.08 -5.55
N GLN A 6 7.85 -12.56 -5.44
CA GLN A 6 6.74 -13.02 -6.24
C GLN A 6 6.71 -12.24 -7.56
N ASN A 7 7.13 -12.90 -8.62
CA ASN A 7 6.93 -12.39 -9.98
C ASN A 7 5.73 -13.12 -10.62
N PRO A 8 4.54 -12.50 -10.71
CA PRO A 8 3.35 -13.14 -11.26
C PRO A 8 3.49 -13.53 -12.73
N PHE A 9 4.47 -12.98 -13.48
CA PHE A 9 4.74 -13.40 -14.85
C PHE A 9 5.29 -14.82 -14.98
N MET A 10 5.88 -15.37 -13.93
CA MET A 10 6.37 -16.76 -13.96
C MET A 10 5.25 -17.81 -13.98
N PHE A 11 4.02 -17.40 -13.71
CA PHE A 11 2.86 -18.28 -13.60
C PHE A 11 1.88 -18.15 -14.76
N LYS A 12 2.25 -17.53 -15.87
CA LYS A 12 1.45 -17.59 -17.09
C LYS A 12 1.47 -19.04 -17.60
N SER A 13 0.45 -19.83 -17.23
CA SER A 13 0.26 -21.13 -17.83
C SER A 13 -0.08 -20.91 -19.30
N SER A 14 0.58 -21.63 -20.20
CA SER A 14 0.32 -21.64 -21.64
C SER A 14 -0.99 -22.34 -22.02
N ALA A 15 -1.81 -22.75 -21.06
CA ALA A 15 -3.13 -23.32 -21.29
C ALA A 15 -4.17 -22.22 -21.44
N ALA A 16 -4.93 -22.28 -22.51
CA ALA A 16 -6.08 -21.42 -22.78
C ALA A 16 -6.98 -21.30 -21.54
N GLY A 17 -7.06 -20.09 -20.99
CA GLY A 17 -7.80 -19.79 -19.78
C GLY A 17 -6.90 -19.44 -18.61
N GLY A 18 -6.35 -18.22 -18.56
CA GLY A 18 -5.53 -17.70 -17.44
C GLY A 18 -6.28 -17.51 -16.11
N GLY A 19 -7.44 -18.14 -15.93
CA GLY A 19 -8.24 -18.13 -14.70
C GLY A 19 -7.81 -19.12 -13.61
N GLY A 20 -6.77 -19.93 -13.85
CA GLY A 20 -6.47 -21.04 -12.93
C GLY A 20 -5.62 -20.71 -11.71
N PHE A 21 -4.75 -19.71 -11.76
CA PHE A 21 -3.87 -19.41 -10.64
C PHE A 21 -4.50 -18.41 -9.67
N TYR A 22 -4.95 -17.27 -10.16
CA TYR A 22 -5.63 -16.27 -9.36
C TYR A 22 -7.13 -16.54 -9.33
N THR A 23 -7.69 -16.77 -8.15
CA THR A 23 -9.14 -16.90 -7.94
C THR A 23 -9.82 -15.54 -7.91
N HIS A 24 -9.07 -14.50 -7.54
CA HIS A 24 -9.45 -13.11 -7.60
C HIS A 24 -8.40 -12.32 -8.37
N GLN A 25 -8.85 -11.40 -9.24
CA GLN A 25 -7.97 -10.60 -10.10
C GLN A 25 -8.17 -9.12 -9.79
N ILE A 26 -7.08 -8.46 -9.42
CA ILE A 26 -7.03 -7.03 -9.19
C ILE A 26 -6.79 -6.34 -10.54
N ALA A 27 -7.75 -5.52 -10.98
CA ALA A 27 -7.75 -4.97 -12.33
C ALA A 27 -6.73 -3.84 -12.52
N SER A 28 -6.50 -3.05 -11.48
CA SER A 28 -5.68 -1.84 -11.54
C SER A 28 -5.14 -1.44 -10.17
N SER A 29 -4.21 -0.51 -10.19
CA SER A 29 -3.69 0.18 -9.01
C SER A 29 -3.74 1.69 -9.21
N LEU A 30 -3.61 2.43 -8.13
CA LEU A 30 -3.48 3.89 -8.12
C LEU A 30 -2.03 4.26 -7.80
N ARG A 31 -1.37 4.91 -8.74
CA ARG A 31 -0.02 5.45 -8.53
C ARG A 31 -0.12 6.79 -7.82
N ASN A 32 0.66 6.97 -6.78
CA ASN A 32 0.84 8.25 -6.11
C ASN A 32 2.32 8.62 -6.05
N SER A 33 2.62 9.89 -5.97
CA SER A 33 3.95 10.40 -5.68
C SER A 33 3.89 11.48 -4.61
N ASN A 34 4.97 11.60 -3.86
CA ASN A 34 5.09 12.66 -2.86
C ASN A 34 4.96 14.07 -3.49
N ALA A 35 5.46 14.24 -4.72
CA ALA A 35 5.36 15.51 -5.44
C ALA A 35 3.94 15.82 -5.95
N GLN A 36 3.13 14.80 -6.21
CA GLN A 36 1.75 14.94 -6.68
C GLN A 36 0.79 15.29 -5.54
N ASP A 37 1.08 14.83 -4.32
CA ASP A 37 0.22 14.97 -3.14
C ASP A 37 -1.22 14.52 -3.40
N GLY A 38 -1.36 13.37 -4.06
CA GLY A 38 -2.65 12.76 -4.36
C GLY A 38 -3.29 12.19 -3.10
N THR A 39 -4.58 12.47 -2.88
CA THR A 39 -5.31 11.98 -1.71
C THR A 39 -6.71 11.49 -2.05
N LEU A 40 -7.13 10.43 -1.35
CA LEU A 40 -8.50 9.96 -1.26
C LEU A 40 -8.99 10.22 0.17
N LYS A 41 -10.04 11.01 0.35
CA LYS A 41 -10.51 11.45 1.67
C LYS A 41 -11.98 11.15 1.90
N ILE A 42 -12.29 10.68 3.12
CA ILE A 42 -13.65 10.54 3.62
C ILE A 42 -13.71 11.04 5.08
N THR A 43 -14.84 11.60 5.47
CA THR A 43 -15.13 11.85 6.88
C THR A 43 -15.94 10.69 7.42
N ALA A 44 -15.42 10.00 8.42
CA ALA A 44 -16.06 8.83 9.01
C ALA A 44 -17.38 9.19 9.72
N GLY A 45 -18.39 8.36 9.51
CA GLY A 45 -19.64 8.39 10.24
C GLY A 45 -19.55 7.76 11.63
N THR A 46 -20.68 7.43 12.22
CA THR A 46 -20.74 6.64 13.46
C THR A 46 -20.24 5.22 13.18
N PRO A 47 -19.21 4.74 13.90
CA PRO A 47 -18.69 3.40 13.63
C PRO A 47 -19.61 2.29 14.18
N THR A 48 -19.58 1.13 13.53
CA THR A 48 -20.15 -0.11 14.08
C THR A 48 -19.41 -0.50 15.37
N SER A 49 -18.08 -0.35 15.39
CA SER A 49 -17.26 -0.54 16.58
C SER A 49 -16.00 0.33 16.55
N SER A 50 -15.75 1.10 17.57
CA SER A 50 -14.51 1.87 17.75
C SER A 50 -13.37 1.04 18.35
N THR A 51 -13.65 -0.17 18.83
CA THR A 51 -12.69 -1.07 19.49
C THR A 51 -12.25 -2.23 18.62
N THR A 52 -12.90 -2.42 17.45
CA THR A 52 -12.66 -3.57 16.56
C THR A 52 -12.76 -3.13 15.12
N PHE A 53 -11.69 -3.31 14.34
CA PHE A 53 -11.69 -3.02 12.90
C PHE A 53 -10.46 -3.62 12.22
N THR A 54 -10.50 -3.73 10.88
CA THR A 54 -9.39 -4.25 10.06
C THR A 54 -9.18 -3.40 8.82
N TYR A 55 -7.94 -3.05 8.52
CA TYR A 55 -7.50 -2.49 7.26
C TYR A 55 -6.73 -3.54 6.46
N SER A 56 -6.95 -3.57 5.15
CA SER A 56 -6.23 -4.42 4.22
C SER A 56 -5.96 -3.65 2.93
N TRP A 57 -4.74 -3.72 2.41
CA TRP A 57 -4.39 -3.10 1.13
C TRP A 57 -3.15 -3.74 0.52
N TRP A 58 -3.05 -3.63 -0.81
CA TRP A 58 -1.85 -3.97 -1.56
C TRP A 58 -1.07 -2.71 -1.89
N PHE A 59 0.26 -2.79 -1.89
CA PHE A 59 1.11 -1.70 -2.34
C PHE A 59 2.39 -2.20 -3.00
N LYS A 60 2.93 -1.35 -3.87
CA LYS A 60 4.26 -1.49 -4.47
C LYS A 60 5.00 -0.18 -4.26
N LYS A 61 6.15 -0.24 -3.58
CA LYS A 61 6.95 0.94 -3.27
C LYS A 61 8.00 1.13 -4.35
N TYR A 62 7.94 2.22 -5.07
CA TYR A 62 8.88 2.49 -6.15
C TYR A 62 10.02 3.45 -5.78
N ASN A 63 9.85 4.37 -4.83
CA ASN A 63 10.93 5.21 -4.30
C ASN A 63 11.50 4.63 -3.02
N ILE A 64 12.77 4.18 -3.10
CA ILE A 64 13.47 3.55 -1.97
C ILE A 64 14.43 4.53 -1.30
N ALA A 65 14.84 5.56 -2.05
CA ALA A 65 15.84 6.52 -1.61
C ALA A 65 15.25 7.74 -0.89
N SER A 66 14.04 7.64 -0.33
CA SER A 66 13.49 8.77 0.43
C SER A 66 14.44 9.17 1.55
N THR A 67 15.22 10.22 1.30
CA THR A 67 16.09 10.87 2.27
C THR A 67 15.32 11.90 3.08
N SER A 68 14.04 12.04 2.82
CA SER A 68 13.14 12.90 3.59
C SER A 68 13.12 12.43 5.04
N THR A 69 13.39 13.34 5.96
CA THR A 69 13.20 13.13 7.40
C THR A 69 11.73 12.95 7.75
N GLN A 70 10.84 13.13 6.78
CA GLN A 70 9.42 12.94 6.89
C GLN A 70 9.03 11.63 6.23
N ALA A 71 8.20 10.88 6.91
CA ALA A 71 7.75 9.56 6.48
C ALA A 71 6.80 9.69 5.29
N SER A 72 6.91 8.77 4.32
CA SER A 72 5.93 8.63 3.26
C SER A 72 4.66 8.02 3.85
N ASN A 73 3.60 8.81 4.01
CA ASN A 73 2.38 8.37 4.65
C ASN A 73 1.42 7.74 3.64
N VAL A 74 1.15 6.44 3.80
CA VAL A 74 0.18 5.72 2.96
C VAL A 74 -1.25 6.01 3.40
N PHE A 75 -1.46 6.09 4.72
CA PHE A 75 -2.74 6.38 5.35
C PHE A 75 -2.56 7.36 6.50
N CYS A 76 -3.56 8.20 6.69
CA CYS A 76 -3.64 9.12 7.81
C CYS A 76 -5.10 9.29 8.26
N ALA A 77 -5.33 9.47 9.54
CA ALA A 77 -6.64 9.83 10.09
C ALA A 77 -6.51 10.86 11.20
N GLY A 78 -7.34 11.91 11.17
CA GLY A 78 -7.29 13.00 12.13
C GLY A 78 -8.38 14.05 11.92
N THR A 79 -8.37 15.08 12.77
CA THR A 79 -9.33 16.19 12.71
C THR A 79 -8.71 17.51 12.24
N GLY A 80 -7.47 17.47 11.76
CA GLY A 80 -6.65 18.66 11.45
C GLY A 80 -5.85 19.14 12.65
N GLY A 81 -5.04 20.20 12.47
CA GLY A 81 -4.32 20.82 13.58
C GLY A 81 -3.08 20.09 14.09
N GLY A 82 -2.55 19.10 13.36
CA GLY A 82 -1.26 18.46 13.67
C GLY A 82 -1.34 17.23 14.57
N THR A 83 -2.54 16.80 14.94
CA THR A 83 -2.75 15.56 15.72
C THR A 83 -3.49 14.54 14.86
N TYR A 84 -2.84 13.42 14.53
CA TYR A 84 -3.35 12.39 13.63
C TYR A 84 -2.64 11.06 13.86
N VAL A 85 -3.29 9.96 13.47
CA VAL A 85 -2.64 8.65 13.32
C VAL A 85 -2.21 8.47 11.86
N PHE A 86 -1.19 7.66 11.62
CA PHE A 86 -0.67 7.48 10.27
C PHE A 86 0.09 6.16 10.09
N PHE A 87 0.16 5.70 8.84
CA PHE A 87 0.90 4.50 8.44
C PHE A 87 2.03 4.88 7.49
N PRO A 88 3.23 5.17 8.00
CA PRO A 88 4.35 5.61 7.20
C PRO A 88 5.30 4.48 6.80
N PHE A 89 6.07 4.72 5.72
CA PHE A 89 7.37 4.10 5.53
C PHE A 89 8.44 4.95 6.20
N GLN A 90 9.20 4.36 7.12
CA GLN A 90 10.25 5.06 7.84
C GLN A 90 11.40 5.48 6.91
N SER A 91 11.85 6.72 7.01
CA SER A 91 12.92 7.29 6.18
C SER A 91 14.28 6.59 6.39
N SER A 92 14.56 6.11 7.60
CA SER A 92 15.87 5.56 7.97
C SER A 92 16.12 4.14 7.48
N GLY A 93 15.14 3.43 6.97
CA GLY A 93 15.34 2.02 6.61
C GLY A 93 14.30 1.44 5.65
N GLY A 94 13.22 2.13 5.36
CA GLY A 94 12.11 1.59 4.56
C GLY A 94 11.28 0.57 5.33
N GLN A 95 11.31 0.61 6.65
CA GLN A 95 10.40 -0.13 7.52
C GLN A 95 9.00 0.45 7.41
N PHE A 96 7.98 -0.38 7.56
CA PHE A 96 6.59 0.09 7.66
C PHE A 96 6.19 0.21 9.13
N SER A 97 5.47 1.27 9.45
CA SER A 97 5.00 1.56 10.81
C SER A 97 3.50 1.83 10.81
N GLY A 98 2.79 1.27 11.77
CA GLY A 98 1.46 1.75 12.16
C GLY A 98 1.62 2.59 13.42
N ASN A 99 1.33 3.88 13.38
CA ASN A 99 1.32 4.76 14.55
C ASN A 99 -0.12 4.96 15.00
N PHE A 100 -0.41 4.61 16.25
CA PHE A 100 -1.76 4.58 16.83
C PHE A 100 -2.00 5.65 17.88
N THR A 101 -1.01 6.46 18.24
CA THR A 101 -1.20 7.57 19.16
C THR A 101 -1.01 8.89 18.44
N GLY A 102 -2.00 9.75 18.54
CA GLY A 102 -2.02 11.01 17.82
C GLY A 102 -0.83 11.91 18.15
N GLY A 103 -0.08 12.31 17.13
CA GLY A 103 0.74 13.51 17.15
C GLY A 103 2.23 13.38 17.40
N ASN A 104 2.78 12.24 17.78
CA ASN A 104 4.22 12.09 17.97
C ASN A 104 4.74 10.72 17.49
N PHE A 105 5.91 10.72 16.83
CA PHE A 105 6.61 9.51 16.36
C PHE A 105 7.09 8.56 17.48
N GLY A 106 6.70 8.80 18.74
CA GLY A 106 7.25 8.13 19.91
C GLY A 106 6.41 7.01 20.52
N ASP A 107 5.09 7.08 20.34
CA ASP A 107 4.19 6.32 21.20
C ASP A 107 3.36 5.30 20.40
N SER A 108 2.98 4.20 21.01
CA SER A 108 2.11 3.11 20.53
C SER A 108 2.16 2.83 19.01
N ARG A 109 3.26 2.23 18.54
CA ARG A 109 3.46 1.89 17.13
C ARG A 109 3.88 0.44 16.95
N LEU A 110 3.48 -0.15 15.83
CA LEU A 110 4.07 -1.38 15.32
C LEU A 110 5.02 -1.03 14.18
N THR A 111 6.31 -1.24 14.34
CA THR A 111 7.31 -1.04 13.30
C THR A 111 7.91 -2.38 12.93
N THR A 112 7.88 -2.72 11.65
CA THR A 112 8.43 -3.98 11.15
C THR A 112 9.96 -3.96 11.20
N ASP A 113 10.60 -5.10 11.50
CA ASP A 113 12.03 -5.29 11.21
C ASP A 113 12.27 -5.43 9.72
N MET A 114 11.27 -5.89 9.00
CA MET A 114 11.29 -6.04 7.55
C MET A 114 11.45 -4.71 6.85
N LEU A 115 12.29 -4.69 5.80
CA LEU A 115 12.54 -3.52 4.95
C LEU A 115 11.86 -3.72 3.59
N PHE A 116 11.06 -2.75 3.17
CA PHE A 116 10.38 -2.75 1.88
C PHE A 116 11.25 -2.05 0.82
N ARG A 117 12.22 -2.78 0.28
CA ARG A 117 13.26 -2.25 -0.62
C ARG A 117 13.24 -2.85 -2.02
N ASP A 118 12.28 -3.69 -2.33
CA ASP A 118 12.12 -4.23 -3.66
C ASP A 118 11.12 -3.42 -4.48
N PRO A 119 11.58 -2.62 -5.47
CA PRO A 119 10.69 -1.80 -6.30
C PRO A 119 9.86 -2.63 -7.28
N SER A 120 10.12 -3.93 -7.40
CA SER A 120 9.35 -4.85 -8.26
C SER A 120 8.28 -5.63 -7.52
N ALA A 121 8.31 -5.64 -6.19
CA ALA A 121 7.43 -6.49 -5.39
C ALA A 121 6.14 -5.76 -5.00
N TRP A 122 5.02 -6.45 -5.16
CA TRP A 122 3.78 -6.13 -4.49
C TRP A 122 3.75 -6.77 -3.11
N TYR A 123 3.34 -5.98 -2.13
CA TYR A 123 3.16 -6.41 -0.75
C TYR A 123 1.71 -6.22 -0.35
N HIS A 124 1.21 -7.15 0.46
CA HIS A 124 -0.10 -7.08 1.08
C HIS A 124 0.05 -6.81 2.56
N ILE A 125 -0.61 -5.78 3.07
CA ILE A 125 -0.68 -5.50 4.50
C ILE A 125 -2.10 -5.76 4.99
N VAL A 126 -2.20 -6.44 6.13
CA VAL A 126 -3.42 -6.48 6.94
C VAL A 126 -3.07 -5.96 8.31
N LEU A 127 -3.76 -4.92 8.74
CA LEU A 127 -3.67 -4.36 10.08
C LEU A 127 -4.98 -4.62 10.81
N ARG A 128 -4.91 -5.52 11.79
CA ARG A 128 -6.03 -5.91 12.63
C ARG A 128 -5.96 -5.19 13.96
N PHE A 129 -7.03 -4.53 14.32
CA PHE A 129 -7.23 -3.93 15.63
C PHE A 129 -8.42 -4.58 16.33
N ASP A 130 -8.22 -5.00 17.59
CA ASP A 130 -9.25 -5.58 18.45
C ASP A 130 -8.84 -5.40 19.91
N SER A 131 -9.16 -4.25 20.50
CA SER A 131 -8.80 -3.93 21.89
C SER A 131 -9.58 -4.74 22.92
N THR A 132 -10.65 -5.45 22.53
CA THR A 132 -11.42 -6.31 23.44
C THR A 132 -10.65 -7.54 23.91
N GLN A 133 -9.52 -7.86 23.23
CA GLN A 133 -8.69 -9.00 23.56
C GLN A 133 -8.08 -8.91 24.97
N ALA A 134 -8.18 -10.00 25.75
CA ALA A 134 -7.60 -10.05 27.09
C ALA A 134 -6.06 -9.92 27.06
N SER A 135 -5.40 -10.57 26.10
CA SER A 135 -3.95 -10.42 25.90
C SER A 135 -3.63 -9.17 25.11
N SER A 136 -2.80 -8.28 25.68
CA SER A 136 -2.38 -7.03 25.04
C SER A 136 -1.68 -7.26 23.70
N SER A 137 -0.90 -8.34 23.56
CA SER A 137 -0.23 -8.70 22.30
C SER A 137 -1.18 -9.09 21.17
N ASN A 138 -2.46 -9.34 21.47
CA ASN A 138 -3.48 -9.67 20.49
C ASN A 138 -4.34 -8.49 20.06
N ARG A 139 -4.18 -7.31 20.71
CA ARG A 139 -5.02 -6.14 20.46
C ARG A 139 -4.74 -5.45 19.15
N VAL A 140 -3.46 -5.40 18.76
CA VAL A 140 -3.03 -4.91 17.44
C VAL A 140 -2.08 -5.92 16.82
N ARG A 141 -2.35 -6.31 15.58
CA ARG A 141 -1.50 -7.18 14.79
C ARG A 141 -1.39 -6.69 13.36
N MET A 142 -0.21 -6.81 12.80
CA MET A 142 0.06 -6.54 11.40
C MET A 142 0.51 -7.82 10.71
N TYR A 143 0.08 -8.00 9.48
CA TYR A 143 0.51 -9.11 8.64
C TYR A 143 1.03 -8.57 7.31
N VAL A 144 2.12 -9.16 6.83
CA VAL A 144 2.70 -8.89 5.52
C VAL A 144 2.64 -10.16 4.71
N ASN A 145 1.95 -10.14 3.58
CA ASN A 145 1.75 -11.31 2.72
C ASN A 145 1.28 -12.55 3.54
N GLY A 146 0.32 -12.35 4.42
CA GLY A 146 -0.28 -13.40 5.24
C GLY A 146 0.50 -13.81 6.50
N VAL A 147 1.69 -13.28 6.72
CA VAL A 147 2.57 -13.65 7.83
C VAL A 147 2.79 -12.46 8.76
N GLU A 148 2.66 -12.68 10.07
CA GLU A 148 3.01 -11.66 11.06
C GLU A 148 4.54 -11.46 11.06
N PRO A 149 5.04 -10.24 10.77
CA PRO A 149 6.48 -9.97 10.77
C PRO A 149 7.02 -9.85 12.19
N SER A 150 8.35 -9.96 12.36
CA SER A 150 8.98 -9.48 13.57
C SER A 150 8.91 -7.95 13.64
N TYR A 151 8.80 -7.43 14.86
CA TYR A 151 8.72 -6.00 15.13
C TYR A 151 10.01 -5.50 15.76
N SER A 152 10.36 -4.26 15.45
CA SER A 152 11.50 -3.60 16.08
C SER A 152 11.29 -3.45 17.59
N SER A 153 12.38 -3.34 18.35
CA SER A 153 12.36 -3.17 19.80
C SER A 153 11.65 -1.87 20.26
N ALA A 154 11.45 -0.91 19.35
CA ALA A 154 10.68 0.31 19.60
C ALA A 154 9.17 0.12 19.37
N SER A 155 8.72 -1.09 19.05
CA SER A 155 7.30 -1.39 18.87
C SER A 155 6.63 -1.62 20.21
N VAL A 156 5.51 -0.95 20.43
CA VAL A 156 4.76 -0.98 21.69
C VAL A 156 3.37 -1.59 21.47
N GLN A 157 3.37 -2.84 21.04
CA GLN A 157 2.16 -3.62 20.80
C GLN A 157 1.29 -3.77 22.07
N THR A 158 1.93 -3.65 23.24
CA THR A 158 1.30 -3.89 24.55
C THR A 158 0.69 -2.65 25.21
N ASP A 159 0.87 -1.47 24.64
CA ASP A 159 0.48 -0.21 25.28
C ASP A 159 -1.01 0.13 25.11
N ILE A 160 -1.71 -0.60 24.23
CA ILE A 160 -3.15 -0.42 24.06
C ILE A 160 -3.89 -1.14 25.18
N ALA A 161 -4.65 -0.40 25.98
CA ALA A 161 -5.44 -0.96 27.06
C ALA A 161 -6.60 -1.83 26.53
N GLN A 162 -7.14 -2.69 27.39
CA GLN A 162 -8.32 -3.45 27.02
C GLN A 162 -9.51 -2.48 26.88
N ASP A 163 -10.33 -2.72 25.85
CA ASP A 163 -11.49 -1.91 25.47
C ASP A 163 -11.16 -0.44 25.13
N GLU A 164 -9.88 -0.14 24.89
CA GLU A 164 -9.46 1.19 24.47
C GLU A 164 -9.90 1.48 23.03
N THR A 165 -10.37 2.72 22.82
CA THR A 165 -10.60 3.28 21.48
C THR A 165 -9.38 4.08 21.06
N ILE A 166 -8.87 3.82 19.84
CA ILE A 166 -7.75 4.60 19.30
C ILE A 166 -8.26 5.96 18.82
N SER A 167 -7.67 7.02 19.37
CA SER A 167 -7.92 8.37 18.92
C SER A 167 -7.73 8.50 17.42
N PHE A 168 -8.67 9.12 16.73
CA PHE A 168 -8.66 9.36 15.28
C PHE A 168 -8.82 8.13 14.37
N MET A 169 -8.83 6.90 14.87
CA MET A 169 -9.15 5.74 14.05
C MET A 169 -10.61 5.33 14.26
N ASN A 170 -11.34 5.17 13.13
CA ASN A 170 -12.73 4.71 13.12
C ASN A 170 -13.64 5.45 14.13
N GLN A 171 -13.57 6.76 14.14
CA GLN A 171 -14.39 7.62 14.99
C GLN A 171 -15.20 8.62 14.17
N SER A 172 -16.40 8.92 14.62
CA SER A 172 -17.28 9.88 13.95
C SER A 172 -16.65 11.28 13.83
N GLY A 173 -16.77 11.88 12.65
CA GLY A 173 -16.24 13.21 12.35
C GLY A 173 -14.73 13.25 12.04
N VAL A 174 -14.04 12.12 12.08
CA VAL A 174 -12.62 12.04 11.75
C VAL A 174 -12.44 11.87 10.25
N VAL A 175 -11.52 12.63 9.67
CA VAL A 175 -11.13 12.47 8.27
C VAL A 175 -10.12 11.35 8.15
N GLN A 176 -10.40 10.39 7.28
CA GLN A 176 -9.47 9.37 6.81
C GLN A 176 -8.93 9.75 5.44
N SER A 177 -7.63 9.61 5.22
CA SER A 177 -6.94 9.94 3.97
C SER A 177 -5.99 8.84 3.55
N TRP A 178 -6.10 8.37 2.33
CA TRP A 178 -5.12 7.49 1.67
C TRP A 178 -4.28 8.28 0.68
N GLY A 179 -2.99 8.01 0.65
CA GLY A 179 -2.03 8.62 -0.27
C GLY A 179 -1.26 9.81 0.29
N GLY A 180 -1.71 10.41 1.39
CA GLY A 180 -1.04 11.55 2.02
C GLY A 180 -1.81 12.14 3.17
N ILE A 181 -1.20 13.11 3.86
CA ILE A 181 -1.77 13.76 5.04
C ILE A 181 -2.45 15.10 4.76
N SER A 182 -2.46 15.55 3.51
CA SER A 182 -3.02 16.86 3.14
C SER A 182 -4.48 17.01 3.62
N GLY A 183 -4.73 18.05 4.39
CA GLY A 183 -6.04 18.34 5.00
C GLY A 183 -6.39 17.51 6.23
N VAL A 184 -5.50 16.62 6.70
CA VAL A 184 -5.65 15.85 7.93
C VAL A 184 -4.59 16.23 8.95
N GLY A 185 -3.35 16.38 8.51
CA GLY A 185 -2.20 16.81 9.30
C GLY A 185 -1.63 18.13 8.82
N THR A 186 -0.48 18.52 9.39
CA THR A 186 0.30 19.68 8.94
C THR A 186 1.36 19.22 7.95
N GLY A 187 1.34 19.76 6.73
CA GLY A 187 2.31 19.44 5.67
C GLY A 187 1.66 18.78 4.45
N GLN A 188 2.49 18.55 3.44
CA GLN A 188 2.16 17.83 2.21
C GLN A 188 3.07 16.61 2.18
N GLU A 189 2.63 15.54 2.80
CA GLU A 189 3.41 14.32 2.90
C GLU A 189 2.65 13.20 2.19
N GLY A 190 2.83 13.16 0.87
CA GLY A 190 2.37 12.06 0.03
C GLY A 190 3.24 10.82 0.18
N CYS A 191 2.92 9.78 -0.56
CA CYS A 191 3.71 8.56 -0.61
C CYS A 191 4.08 8.18 -2.04
N ASP A 192 5.30 7.67 -2.21
CA ASP A 192 5.81 7.16 -3.49
C ASP A 192 5.50 5.67 -3.61
N VAL A 193 4.22 5.37 -3.82
CA VAL A 193 3.71 4.00 -3.91
C VAL A 193 2.62 3.86 -4.99
N GLN A 194 2.42 2.64 -5.44
CA GLN A 194 1.17 2.22 -6.05
C GLN A 194 0.34 1.49 -5.00
N MET A 195 -0.95 1.77 -4.95
CA MET A 195 -1.91 1.15 -4.03
C MET A 195 -2.98 0.42 -4.83
N ALA A 196 -3.38 -0.75 -4.35
CA ALA A 196 -4.45 -1.52 -4.97
C ALA A 196 -5.32 -2.17 -3.89
N GLU A 197 -6.62 -2.30 -4.19
CA GLU A 197 -7.57 -2.97 -3.30
C GLU A 197 -7.46 -2.55 -1.83
N ILE A 198 -7.91 -1.35 -1.54
CA ILE A 198 -8.00 -0.89 -0.16
C ILE A 198 -9.34 -1.32 0.43
N VAL A 199 -9.29 -2.07 1.52
CA VAL A 199 -10.46 -2.58 2.24
C VAL A 199 -10.40 -2.12 3.69
N PHE A 200 -11.50 -1.65 4.19
CA PHE A 200 -11.71 -1.37 5.60
C PHE A 200 -12.97 -2.08 6.10
N ASN A 201 -12.84 -2.85 7.17
CA ASN A 201 -13.94 -3.56 7.81
C ASN A 201 -14.14 -3.01 9.22
N ASP A 202 -15.16 -2.20 9.38
CA ASP A 202 -15.60 -1.64 10.65
C ASP A 202 -16.34 -2.68 11.48
N GLY A 203 -15.99 -2.83 12.74
CA GLY A 203 -16.58 -3.82 13.64
C GLY A 203 -16.08 -5.25 13.45
N GLN A 204 -15.06 -5.48 12.61
CA GLN A 204 -14.57 -6.81 12.29
C GLN A 204 -13.07 -6.95 12.54
N SER A 205 -12.69 -8.06 13.21
CA SER A 205 -11.29 -8.43 13.49
C SER A 205 -10.85 -9.59 12.59
N TYR A 206 -10.75 -9.33 11.27
CA TYR A 206 -10.39 -10.34 10.29
C TYR A 206 -8.88 -10.62 10.29
N GLY A 207 -8.50 -11.91 10.11
CA GLY A 207 -7.14 -12.32 9.83
C GLY A 207 -6.77 -12.14 8.35
N PRO A 208 -5.49 -12.31 7.99
CA PRO A 208 -5.02 -12.13 6.62
C PRO A 208 -5.63 -13.13 5.62
N ASP A 209 -6.04 -14.30 6.08
CA ASP A 209 -6.70 -15.36 5.30
C ASP A 209 -8.09 -14.95 4.78
N SER A 210 -8.68 -13.88 5.31
CA SER A 210 -9.90 -13.27 4.75
C SER A 210 -9.65 -12.51 3.45
N TYR A 211 -8.43 -12.03 3.23
CA TYR A 211 -8.06 -11.16 2.11
C TYR A 211 -7.09 -11.82 1.13
N GLY A 212 -6.49 -12.93 1.52
CA GLY A 212 -5.53 -13.64 0.68
C GLY A 212 -5.35 -15.09 1.08
N GLU A 213 -4.62 -15.81 0.25
CA GLU A 213 -4.25 -17.21 0.50
C GLU A 213 -2.87 -17.51 -0.08
N THR A 214 -2.23 -18.53 0.46
CA THR A 214 -0.98 -19.05 -0.13
C THR A 214 -1.30 -20.16 -1.13
N LYS A 215 -0.95 -19.94 -2.39
CA LYS A 215 -1.10 -20.93 -3.47
C LYS A 215 0.25 -21.21 -4.10
N ASN A 216 0.70 -22.45 -4.06
CA ASN A 216 2.01 -22.87 -4.56
C ASN A 216 3.19 -22.05 -4.00
N GLY A 217 3.12 -21.66 -2.72
CA GLY A 217 4.14 -20.84 -2.08
C GLY A 217 4.06 -19.34 -2.35
N VAL A 218 3.05 -18.89 -3.09
CA VAL A 218 2.80 -17.49 -3.45
C VAL A 218 1.59 -16.98 -2.70
N TRP A 219 1.70 -15.82 -2.05
CA TRP A 219 0.57 -15.13 -1.44
C TRP A 219 -0.23 -14.43 -2.54
N ILE A 220 -1.50 -14.75 -2.68
CA ILE A 220 -2.40 -14.21 -3.70
C ILE A 220 -3.67 -13.62 -3.07
N PRO A 221 -4.32 -12.64 -3.70
CA PRO A 221 -5.54 -12.03 -3.17
C PRO A 221 -6.74 -12.99 -3.26
N LYS A 222 -7.65 -12.82 -2.31
CA LYS A 222 -9.03 -13.35 -2.31
C LYS A 222 -10.01 -12.21 -2.48
N ASP A 223 -11.17 -12.51 -3.03
CA ASP A 223 -12.24 -11.53 -3.20
C ASP A 223 -12.81 -11.10 -1.83
N PRO A 224 -12.67 -9.83 -1.42
CA PRO A 224 -13.18 -9.36 -0.15
C PRO A 224 -14.67 -8.95 -0.21
N SER A 225 -15.31 -9.01 -1.37
CA SER A 225 -16.68 -8.49 -1.57
C SER A 225 -17.73 -9.18 -0.71
N GLY A 226 -17.47 -10.41 -0.24
CA GLY A 226 -18.35 -11.17 0.65
C GLY A 226 -18.14 -10.90 2.14
N LEU A 227 -17.21 -10.02 2.53
CA LEU A 227 -16.93 -9.71 3.92
C LEU A 227 -17.98 -8.73 4.49
N THR A 228 -18.13 -8.71 5.81
CA THR A 228 -18.94 -7.70 6.50
C THR A 228 -18.12 -6.42 6.63
N PHE A 229 -18.62 -5.29 6.09
CA PHE A 229 -17.90 -4.03 6.09
C PHE A 229 -18.21 -3.15 7.32
N GLY A 230 -19.42 -3.24 7.89
CA GLY A 230 -19.88 -2.33 8.95
C GLY A 230 -20.16 -0.92 8.41
N ASP A 231 -20.59 0.01 9.28
CA ASP A 231 -21.14 1.30 8.84
C ASP A 231 -20.10 2.22 8.17
N ASN A 232 -18.88 2.27 8.71
CA ASN A 232 -17.77 3.05 8.14
C ASN A 232 -16.90 2.25 7.15
N GLY A 233 -17.18 0.97 6.93
CA GLY A 233 -16.38 0.10 6.07
C GLY A 233 -16.49 0.47 4.59
N TYR A 234 -15.43 0.19 3.84
CA TYR A 234 -15.34 0.49 2.41
C TYR A 234 -14.45 -0.50 1.66
N TYR A 235 -14.62 -0.55 0.34
CA TYR A 235 -13.80 -1.32 -0.58
C TYR A 235 -13.47 -0.50 -1.83
N LEU A 236 -12.25 -0.02 -1.96
CA LEU A 236 -11.77 0.79 -3.07
C LEU A 236 -10.98 -0.07 -4.06
N LYS A 237 -11.49 -0.20 -5.29
CA LYS A 237 -10.90 -1.02 -6.37
C LYS A 237 -9.92 -0.26 -7.25
N MET A 238 -9.80 1.06 -7.12
CA MET A 238 -8.93 1.93 -7.91
C MET A 238 -9.19 1.84 -9.42
N LEU A 239 -10.45 1.76 -9.84
CA LEU A 239 -10.81 1.65 -11.24
C LEU A 239 -10.76 2.99 -11.97
N ALA A 240 -10.40 2.96 -13.26
CA ALA A 240 -10.44 4.15 -14.11
C ALA A 240 -11.85 4.74 -14.14
N GLY A 241 -11.96 6.04 -13.87
CA GLY A 241 -13.26 6.74 -13.78
C GLY A 241 -14.02 6.52 -12.45
N ALA A 242 -13.49 5.68 -11.55
CA ALA A 242 -14.12 5.34 -10.26
C ALA A 242 -13.07 5.19 -9.15
N ILE A 243 -12.05 6.08 -9.12
CA ILE A 243 -10.89 5.96 -8.22
C ILE A 243 -11.30 5.92 -6.74
N GLY A 244 -12.21 6.81 -6.33
CA GLY A 244 -12.70 6.92 -4.95
C GLY A 244 -14.02 6.21 -4.68
N THR A 245 -14.54 5.44 -5.64
CA THR A 245 -15.86 4.81 -5.48
C THR A 245 -15.78 3.59 -4.55
N ASP A 246 -16.66 3.56 -3.56
CA ASP A 246 -16.83 2.45 -2.64
C ASP A 246 -17.60 1.30 -3.30
N SER A 247 -17.02 0.12 -3.27
CA SER A 247 -17.59 -1.13 -3.80
C SER A 247 -18.12 -2.06 -2.70
N SER A 248 -18.13 -1.64 -1.44
CA SER A 248 -18.66 -2.44 -0.32
C SER A 248 -20.19 -2.53 -0.30
N GLY A 249 -20.85 -1.56 -0.94
CA GLY A 249 -22.31 -1.39 -0.89
C GLY A 249 -22.78 -0.38 0.17
N ASN A 250 -21.89 0.15 1.00
CA ASN A 250 -22.24 1.15 2.03
C ASN A 250 -22.39 2.57 1.46
N GLY A 251 -21.80 2.85 0.28
CA GLY A 251 -21.79 4.19 -0.31
C GLY A 251 -20.80 5.14 0.38
N ASN A 252 -19.76 4.62 1.00
CA ASN A 252 -18.68 5.38 1.62
C ASN A 252 -17.66 5.84 0.55
N ASP A 253 -18.13 6.64 -0.42
CA ASP A 253 -17.31 7.17 -1.50
C ASP A 253 -16.31 8.20 -0.99
N PHE A 254 -15.11 8.17 -1.55
CA PHE A 254 -14.01 9.06 -1.21
C PHE A 254 -13.94 10.27 -2.15
N THR A 255 -13.71 11.44 -1.59
CA THR A 255 -13.33 12.62 -2.36
C THR A 255 -11.92 12.44 -2.88
N VAL A 256 -11.76 12.55 -4.20
CA VAL A 256 -10.49 12.41 -4.92
C VAL A 256 -9.87 13.79 -5.12
N ALA A 257 -8.61 13.97 -4.73
CA ALA A 257 -7.85 15.19 -4.98
C ALA A 257 -6.48 14.85 -5.57
N ASN A 258 -6.06 15.63 -6.57
CA ASN A 258 -4.77 15.54 -7.27
C ASN A 258 -4.51 14.19 -7.97
N PHE A 259 -5.50 13.34 -8.14
CA PHE A 259 -5.43 12.14 -8.97
C PHE A 259 -6.20 12.35 -10.27
N ALA A 260 -5.70 11.79 -11.35
CA ALA A 260 -6.31 11.80 -12.67
C ALA A 260 -6.35 10.38 -13.28
N ALA A 261 -6.99 10.23 -14.42
CA ALA A 261 -7.13 8.94 -15.08
C ALA A 261 -5.79 8.25 -15.41
N HIS A 262 -4.74 9.03 -15.65
CA HIS A 262 -3.40 8.51 -15.95
C HIS A 262 -2.66 7.97 -14.71
N ASP A 263 -3.17 8.20 -13.51
CA ASP A 263 -2.63 7.63 -12.27
C ASP A 263 -3.18 6.24 -12.00
N VAL A 264 -4.24 5.85 -12.70
CA VAL A 264 -4.74 4.47 -12.66
C VAL A 264 -3.91 3.61 -13.58
N MET A 265 -3.17 2.67 -12.97
CA MET A 265 -2.18 1.82 -13.64
C MET A 265 -2.70 0.40 -13.82
N LEU A 266 -2.33 -0.23 -14.93
CA LEU A 266 -2.54 -1.66 -15.14
C LEU A 266 -1.54 -2.53 -14.34
N ASP A 267 -0.50 -1.92 -13.78
CA ASP A 267 0.42 -2.57 -12.83
C ASP A 267 -0.37 -2.97 -11.58
N SER A 268 -0.46 -4.25 -11.29
CA SER A 268 -1.28 -4.80 -10.21
C SER A 268 -0.65 -6.08 -9.64
N PRO A 269 -1.02 -6.51 -8.43
CA PRO A 269 -0.47 -7.72 -7.83
C PRO A 269 -0.87 -9.02 -8.54
N THR A 270 -1.85 -8.99 -9.44
CA THR A 270 -2.33 -10.16 -10.16
C THR A 270 -2.25 -9.98 -11.66
N PHE A 271 -1.98 -11.07 -12.38
CA PHE A 271 -2.19 -11.07 -13.81
C PHE A 271 -3.69 -11.00 -14.12
N ASN A 272 -4.08 -10.05 -14.96
CA ASN A 272 -5.44 -9.90 -15.45
C ASN A 272 -5.46 -9.97 -16.98
N SER A 273 -5.99 -11.06 -17.52
CA SER A 273 -6.05 -11.29 -18.97
C SER A 273 -6.99 -10.33 -19.71
N SER A 274 -8.02 -9.82 -19.05
CA SER A 274 -9.02 -8.93 -19.65
C SER A 274 -8.49 -7.52 -19.85
N SER A 275 -7.60 -7.05 -18.97
CA SER A 275 -7.00 -5.70 -19.02
C SER A 275 -5.54 -5.70 -19.45
N ASN A 276 -4.91 -6.87 -19.66
CA ASN A 276 -3.45 -7.04 -19.76
C ASN A 276 -2.70 -6.50 -18.54
N GLY A 277 -3.36 -6.44 -17.38
CA GLY A 277 -2.77 -6.02 -16.12
C GLY A 277 -1.82 -7.08 -15.55
N GLY A 278 -0.97 -6.65 -14.65
CA GLY A 278 -0.01 -7.51 -13.96
C GLY A 278 1.12 -6.70 -13.35
N ASN A 279 2.10 -7.37 -12.76
CA ASN A 279 3.29 -6.70 -12.24
C ASN A 279 4.25 -6.39 -13.40
N PHE A 280 4.46 -5.09 -13.66
CA PHE A 280 5.30 -4.63 -14.78
C PHE A 280 6.74 -4.37 -14.34
N CYS A 281 7.66 -4.57 -15.30
CA CYS A 281 9.04 -4.14 -15.19
C CYS A 281 9.12 -2.61 -15.24
N THR A 282 9.89 -2.02 -14.33
CA THR A 282 10.20 -0.58 -14.30
C THR A 282 11.70 -0.38 -14.24
N TRP A 283 12.17 0.86 -14.32
CA TRP A 283 13.56 1.18 -14.07
C TRP A 283 13.91 0.88 -12.59
N ASN A 284 15.10 0.32 -12.37
CA ASN A 284 15.53 -0.09 -11.04
C ASN A 284 16.40 0.99 -10.37
N PRO A 285 15.88 1.74 -9.39
CA PRO A 285 16.63 2.81 -8.73
C PRO A 285 17.80 2.29 -7.86
N LEU A 286 17.86 1.00 -7.58
CA LEU A 286 18.96 0.37 -6.84
C LEU A 286 20.15 -0.03 -7.74
N ARG A 287 20.00 0.04 -9.05
CA ARG A 287 21.00 -0.39 -10.04
C ARG A 287 21.33 0.75 -10.97
N VAL A 288 21.90 1.79 -10.41
CA VAL A 288 22.37 2.98 -11.11
C VAL A 288 23.90 3.07 -11.01
N ASN A 289 24.54 3.59 -12.04
CA ASN A 289 25.99 3.76 -12.05
C ASN A 289 26.46 5.18 -11.67
N GLN A 290 25.50 6.10 -11.49
CA GLN A 290 25.77 7.51 -11.18
C GLN A 290 24.72 8.06 -10.21
N GLN A 291 25.12 9.00 -9.33
CA GLN A 291 24.22 9.58 -8.31
C GLN A 291 23.30 10.70 -8.83
N THR A 292 23.50 11.19 -10.05
CA THR A 292 22.72 12.28 -10.63
C THR A 292 21.55 11.81 -11.50
N GLN A 293 21.16 10.58 -11.31
CA GLN A 293 20.03 9.97 -12.02
C GLN A 293 18.74 10.18 -11.22
N THR A 294 17.69 10.58 -11.93
CA THR A 294 16.36 10.78 -11.32
C THR A 294 15.33 9.83 -11.93
N PHE A 295 14.41 9.39 -11.09
CA PHE A 295 13.30 8.52 -11.46
C PHE A 295 12.00 9.25 -11.18
N ALA A 296 11.04 9.09 -12.07
CA ALA A 296 9.71 9.66 -11.94
C ALA A 296 8.66 8.69 -12.49
N GLU A 297 7.40 9.07 -12.39
CA GLU A 297 6.29 8.31 -12.95
C GLU A 297 6.25 6.84 -12.49
N GLY A 298 6.49 6.57 -11.19
CA GLY A 298 6.56 5.20 -10.67
C GLY A 298 7.72 4.39 -11.25
N ASN A 299 8.87 5.01 -11.48
CA ASN A 299 10.06 4.45 -12.12
C ASN A 299 9.85 4.03 -13.59
N THR A 300 8.85 4.54 -14.28
CA THR A 300 8.72 4.37 -15.73
C THR A 300 9.48 5.44 -16.50
N GLN A 301 9.82 6.56 -15.86
CA GLN A 301 10.68 7.61 -16.41
C GLN A 301 12.04 7.61 -15.73
N PHE A 302 13.07 7.74 -16.54
CA PHE A 302 14.46 7.89 -16.10
C PHE A 302 15.09 9.11 -16.78
N SER A 303 15.83 9.91 -16.04
CA SER A 303 16.60 11.02 -16.59
C SER A 303 17.96 11.15 -15.91
N SER A 304 18.92 11.74 -16.63
CA SER A 304 20.25 12.04 -16.13
C SER A 304 20.73 13.36 -16.71
N THR A 305 21.36 14.16 -15.87
CA THR A 305 22.00 15.43 -16.27
C THR A 305 23.50 15.27 -16.62
N GLN A 306 24.02 14.04 -16.61
CA GLN A 306 25.43 13.77 -16.89
C GLN A 306 25.77 13.92 -18.37
N THR A 307 26.79 14.72 -18.65
CA THR A 307 27.31 14.93 -20.01
C THR A 307 28.68 14.27 -20.25
N SER A 308 29.35 13.82 -19.19
CA SER A 308 30.74 13.31 -19.28
C SER A 308 30.89 11.80 -19.10
N THR A 309 29.85 11.12 -18.63
CA THR A 309 29.82 9.67 -18.41
C THR A 309 28.49 9.10 -18.91
N ASN A 310 28.52 7.87 -19.41
CA ASN A 310 27.30 7.22 -19.88
C ASN A 310 26.45 6.76 -18.68
N PRO A 311 25.32 7.42 -18.40
CA PRO A 311 24.41 6.94 -17.37
C PRO A 311 23.83 5.58 -17.79
N ALA A 312 23.80 4.65 -16.87
CA ALA A 312 23.22 3.33 -17.10
C ALA A 312 22.26 2.97 -15.97
N VAL A 313 21.16 2.37 -16.34
CA VAL A 313 20.15 1.84 -15.45
C VAL A 313 19.66 0.48 -15.99
N THR A 314 19.20 -0.38 -15.10
CA THR A 314 18.62 -1.68 -15.49
C THR A 314 17.13 -1.69 -15.20
N GLY A 315 16.40 -2.59 -15.85
CA GLY A 315 15.04 -2.91 -15.43
C GLY A 315 15.01 -3.65 -14.07
N THR A 316 13.85 -3.70 -13.47
CA THR A 316 13.60 -4.44 -12.22
C THR A 316 13.53 -5.95 -12.44
N PHE A 317 13.30 -6.40 -13.68
CA PHE A 317 13.26 -7.82 -14.02
C PHE A 317 14.54 -8.25 -14.76
N GLY A 318 15.10 -9.38 -14.33
CA GLY A 318 16.16 -10.09 -15.05
C GLY A 318 15.60 -11.33 -15.73
N VAL A 319 15.78 -11.42 -17.05
CA VAL A 319 15.28 -12.54 -17.85
C VAL A 319 16.44 -13.35 -18.41
N THR A 320 16.35 -14.69 -18.33
CA THR A 320 17.40 -15.62 -18.77
C THR A 320 17.01 -16.47 -19.96
N SER A 321 15.71 -16.53 -20.27
CA SER A 321 15.19 -17.35 -21.38
C SER A 321 13.82 -16.84 -21.83
N GLY A 322 13.35 -17.27 -23.00
CA GLY A 322 12.05 -16.89 -23.55
C GLY A 322 12.15 -15.75 -24.57
N LYS A 323 10.99 -15.31 -25.08
CA LYS A 323 10.85 -14.16 -25.97
C LYS A 323 10.24 -13.02 -25.19
N TRP A 324 10.95 -11.90 -25.18
CA TRP A 324 10.57 -10.72 -24.41
C TRP A 324 10.47 -9.52 -25.33
N TYR A 325 9.59 -8.60 -25.00
CA TYR A 325 9.40 -7.35 -25.71
C TYR A 325 9.34 -6.22 -24.69
N TRP A 326 10.00 -5.11 -25.01
CA TRP A 326 9.93 -3.87 -24.25
C TRP A 326 10.02 -2.68 -25.19
N GLU A 327 9.48 -1.55 -24.79
CA GLU A 327 9.56 -0.29 -25.50
C GLU A 327 10.22 0.77 -24.61
N ILE A 328 11.07 1.58 -25.20
CA ILE A 328 11.67 2.75 -24.57
C ILE A 328 11.41 3.94 -25.49
N ASN A 329 10.79 4.98 -24.94
CA ASN A 329 10.61 6.25 -25.61
C ASN A 329 11.70 7.23 -25.14
N MET A 330 12.54 7.69 -26.04
CA MET A 330 13.54 8.74 -25.74
C MET A 330 12.90 10.10 -25.96
N ILE A 331 12.76 10.88 -24.89
CA ILE A 331 12.09 12.19 -24.92
C ILE A 331 13.10 13.29 -25.22
N ASN A 332 14.30 13.22 -24.61
CA ASN A 332 15.42 14.16 -24.84
C ASN A 332 16.74 13.38 -24.86
N TYR A 333 17.69 13.82 -25.65
CA TYR A 333 19.05 13.27 -25.75
C TYR A 333 20.08 14.37 -25.84
#